data_240d76755a413bf47b016748741af7c5
#
_entry.id   240d76755a413bf47b016748741af7c5
#
_cell.length_a   1.000
_cell.length_b   1.000
_cell.length_c   1.000
_cell.angle_alpha   90.00
_cell.angle_beta   90.00
_cell.angle_gamma   90.00
#
_symmetry.space_group_name_H-M   'P 1'
#
loop_
_entity.id
_entity.type
_entity.pdbx_description
1 polymer ?
#
loop_
_entity_poly.entity_id
_entity_poly.type
_entity_poly.pdbx_seq_one_letter_code
_entity_poly.pdbx_strand_id
1 'polypeptide(L)'
;SPLARAVETAQPLAARWRCEVAIEDRVAEIPSPTDDLAERAQWLQRAMQGSWSELAQASQTWRQALVDALLAQPSDCIIFSHFVAINAAVGAATQDDRMRIFAPDNCSVTTLDNGDGKLSVEALGVTAETHIN
;
A
#
# COMPACT_ATOMS: atom_id res chain seq x y z
N SER A 1 -3.90 0.21 -8.56
CA SER A 1 -4.46 -1.07 -8.10
C SER A 1 -5.61 -1.51 -8.99
N PRO A 2 -5.79 -2.83 -9.23
CA PRO A 2 -6.92 -3.37 -10.01
C PRO A 2 -8.24 -3.35 -9.25
N LEU A 3 -8.24 -3.12 -7.94
CA LEU A 3 -9.45 -3.18 -7.13
C LEU A 3 -10.38 -1.99 -7.41
N ALA A 4 -11.67 -2.26 -7.60
CA ALA A 4 -12.68 -1.28 -8.04
C ALA A 4 -12.64 0.02 -7.23
N ARG A 5 -12.56 -0.07 -5.91
CA ARG A 5 -12.50 1.12 -5.04
C ARG A 5 -11.29 2.04 -5.31
N ALA A 6 -10.15 1.47 -5.71
CA ALA A 6 -8.96 2.27 -6.06
C ALA A 6 -9.11 2.90 -7.45
N VAL A 7 -9.65 2.14 -8.42
CA VAL A 7 -9.93 2.63 -9.77
C VAL A 7 -10.95 3.76 -9.73
N GLU A 8 -12.04 3.58 -9.02
CA GLU A 8 -13.09 4.60 -8.86
C GLU A 8 -12.57 5.86 -8.17
N THR A 9 -11.73 5.72 -7.16
CA THR A 9 -11.08 6.86 -6.48
C THR A 9 -10.12 7.62 -7.40
N ALA A 10 -9.48 6.93 -8.36
CA ALA A 10 -8.57 7.54 -9.32
C ALA A 10 -9.30 8.33 -10.45
N GLN A 11 -10.53 7.96 -10.78
CA GLN A 11 -11.26 8.51 -11.94
C GLN A 11 -11.38 10.04 -11.95
N PRO A 12 -11.74 10.74 -10.85
CA PRO A 12 -11.85 12.19 -10.87
C PRO A 12 -10.54 12.90 -11.23
N LEU A 13 -9.41 12.37 -10.75
CA LEU A 13 -8.10 12.91 -11.06
C LEU A 13 -7.70 12.61 -12.51
N ALA A 14 -7.93 11.40 -12.98
CA ALA A 14 -7.66 11.01 -14.35
C ALA A 14 -8.46 11.86 -15.35
N ALA A 15 -9.74 12.12 -15.06
CA ALA A 15 -10.58 13.00 -15.85
C ALA A 15 -10.03 14.45 -15.89
N ARG A 16 -9.58 14.96 -14.74
CA ARG A 16 -8.99 16.31 -14.64
C ARG A 16 -7.68 16.42 -15.43
N TRP A 17 -6.87 15.38 -15.40
CA TRP A 17 -5.58 15.35 -16.11
C TRP A 17 -5.72 14.87 -17.56
N ARG A 18 -6.91 14.44 -17.97
CA ARG A 18 -7.18 13.90 -19.32
C ARG A 18 -6.26 12.74 -19.66
N CYS A 19 -6.07 11.84 -18.73
CA CYS A 19 -5.27 10.62 -18.89
C CYS A 19 -6.11 9.38 -18.55
N GLU A 20 -5.63 8.23 -18.95
CA GLU A 20 -6.21 6.94 -18.57
C GLU A 20 -5.62 6.44 -17.26
N VAL A 21 -6.42 5.69 -16.49
CA VAL A 21 -5.96 4.99 -15.30
C VAL A 21 -5.28 3.69 -15.72
N ALA A 22 -3.95 3.65 -15.60
CA ALA A 22 -3.21 2.42 -15.80
C ALA A 22 -3.41 1.45 -14.61
N ILE A 23 -3.55 0.17 -14.89
CA ILE A 23 -3.68 -0.86 -13.87
C ILE A 23 -2.32 -1.49 -13.58
N GLU A 24 -1.94 -1.51 -12.32
CA GLU A 24 -0.75 -2.19 -11.82
C GLU A 24 -1.17 -3.17 -10.71
N ASP A 25 -1.10 -4.46 -10.98
CA ASP A 25 -1.57 -5.50 -10.06
C ASP A 25 -0.73 -5.60 -8.79
N ARG A 26 0.55 -5.27 -8.87
CA ARG A 26 1.48 -5.35 -7.74
C ARG A 26 1.22 -4.33 -6.64
N VAL A 27 0.42 -3.28 -6.90
CA VAL A 27 0.00 -2.31 -5.90
C VAL A 27 -1.42 -2.55 -5.38
N ALA A 28 -1.95 -3.76 -5.58
CA ALA A 28 -3.18 -4.22 -4.94
C ALA A 28 -3.00 -4.37 -3.42
N GLU A 29 -4.11 -4.57 -2.70
CA GLU A 29 -4.03 -4.90 -1.27
C GLU A 29 -3.49 -6.32 -1.09
N ILE A 30 -2.87 -6.58 0.07
CA ILE A 30 -2.29 -7.88 0.40
C ILE A 30 -3.31 -9.01 0.16
N PRO A 31 -2.91 -10.09 -0.56
CA PRO A 31 -3.77 -11.24 -0.75
C PRO A 31 -4.11 -11.91 0.60
N SER A 32 -5.35 -12.31 0.75
CA SER A 32 -5.77 -13.11 1.90
C SER A 32 -5.45 -14.59 1.67
N PRO A 33 -5.05 -15.32 2.72
CA PRO A 33 -4.88 -16.78 2.63
C PRO A 33 -6.23 -17.54 2.57
N THR A 34 -7.35 -16.85 2.72
CA THR A 34 -8.70 -17.43 2.73
C THR A 34 -9.70 -16.51 2.04
N ASP A 35 -10.72 -17.10 1.44
CA ASP A 35 -11.84 -16.38 0.82
C ASP A 35 -12.97 -16.08 1.82
N ASP A 36 -12.95 -16.70 3.01
CA ASP A 36 -13.91 -16.41 4.08
C ASP A 36 -13.62 -15.03 4.70
N LEU A 37 -14.63 -14.15 4.68
CA LEU A 37 -14.48 -12.77 5.12
C LEU A 37 -14.16 -12.64 6.62
N ALA A 38 -14.73 -13.51 7.46
CA ALA A 38 -14.51 -13.48 8.91
C ALA A 38 -13.09 -13.97 9.24
N GLU A 39 -12.66 -15.06 8.63
CA GLU A 39 -11.30 -15.58 8.76
C GLU A 39 -10.26 -14.58 8.24
N ARG A 40 -10.54 -13.94 7.10
CA ARG A 40 -9.70 -12.88 6.54
C ARG A 40 -9.52 -11.72 7.51
N ALA A 41 -10.62 -11.24 8.10
CA ALA A 41 -10.57 -10.13 9.07
C ALA A 41 -9.72 -10.50 10.30
N GLN A 42 -9.90 -11.70 10.84
CA GLN A 42 -9.11 -12.19 11.97
C GLN A 42 -7.62 -12.37 11.62
N TRP A 43 -7.35 -12.93 10.45
CA TRP A 43 -5.97 -13.06 9.97
C TRP A 43 -5.29 -11.70 9.84
N LEU A 44 -5.95 -10.75 9.18
CA LEU A 44 -5.41 -9.42 8.98
C LEU A 44 -5.18 -8.69 10.32
N GLN A 45 -6.12 -8.80 11.25
CA GLN A 45 -5.99 -8.21 12.58
C GLN A 45 -4.76 -8.74 13.33
N ARG A 46 -4.51 -10.05 13.25
CA ARG A 46 -3.30 -10.67 13.85
C ARG A 46 -2.03 -10.23 13.11
N ALA A 47 -2.04 -10.27 11.78
CA ALA A 47 -0.89 -9.88 10.97
C ALA A 47 -0.46 -8.43 11.25
N MET A 48 -1.42 -7.52 11.37
CA MET A 48 -1.17 -6.09 11.62
C MET A 48 -0.52 -5.79 12.98
N GLN A 49 -0.50 -6.75 13.90
CA GLN A 49 0.18 -6.65 15.20
C GLN A 49 1.62 -7.19 15.17
N GLY A 50 2.01 -7.84 14.10
CA GLY A 50 3.30 -8.50 13.93
C GLY A 50 4.20 -7.84 12.89
N SER A 51 5.10 -8.62 12.36
CA SER A 51 6.11 -8.21 11.38
C SER A 51 6.07 -9.05 10.11
N TRP A 52 6.63 -8.52 9.04
CA TRP A 52 6.69 -9.20 7.74
C TRP A 52 7.47 -10.50 7.81
N SER A 53 8.54 -10.54 8.59
CA SER A 53 9.36 -11.75 8.77
C SER A 53 8.60 -12.92 9.40
N GLU A 54 7.49 -12.65 10.10
CA GLU A 54 6.63 -13.68 10.71
C GLU A 54 5.56 -14.22 9.75
N LEU A 55 5.37 -13.57 8.60
CA LEU A 55 4.37 -13.99 7.62
C LEU A 55 4.89 -15.08 6.68
N ALA A 56 3.94 -15.79 6.06
CA ALA A 56 4.25 -16.78 5.03
C ALA A 56 5.04 -16.18 3.87
N GLN A 57 5.85 -17.00 3.21
CA GLN A 57 6.69 -16.60 2.08
C GLN A 57 5.91 -15.89 0.97
N ALA A 58 4.66 -16.29 0.72
CA ALA A 58 3.81 -15.65 -0.29
C ALA A 58 3.56 -14.16 0.01
N SER A 59 3.36 -13.79 1.27
CA SER A 59 3.18 -12.39 1.69
C SER A 59 4.47 -11.58 1.55
N GLN A 60 5.60 -12.19 1.84
CA GLN A 60 6.91 -11.55 1.66
C GLN A 60 7.22 -11.34 0.17
N THR A 61 6.90 -12.32 -0.67
CA THR A 61 7.03 -12.21 -2.14
C THR A 61 6.14 -11.10 -2.69
N TRP A 62 4.91 -11.01 -2.20
CA TRP A 62 3.99 -9.92 -2.57
C TRP A 62 4.57 -8.54 -2.18
N ARG A 63 5.11 -8.41 -0.95
CA ARG A 63 5.76 -7.17 -0.49
C ARG A 63 6.92 -6.77 -1.41
N GLN A 64 7.76 -7.73 -1.79
CA GLN A 64 8.89 -7.47 -2.69
C GLN A 64 8.41 -7.02 -4.08
N ALA A 65 7.39 -7.66 -4.63
CA ALA A 65 6.81 -7.28 -5.92
C ALA A 65 6.23 -5.85 -5.89
N LEU A 66 5.60 -5.45 -4.78
CA LEU A 66 5.15 -4.07 -4.56
C LEU A 66 6.33 -3.09 -4.59
N VAL A 67 7.39 -3.37 -3.84
CA VAL A 67 8.59 -2.51 -3.81
C VAL A 67 9.21 -2.40 -5.18
N ASP A 68 9.34 -3.51 -5.90
CA ASP A 68 9.88 -3.53 -7.27
C ASP A 68 9.03 -2.69 -8.23
N ALA A 69 7.70 -2.71 -8.08
CA ALA A 69 6.79 -1.89 -8.87
C ALA A 69 7.00 -0.39 -8.63
N LEU A 70 7.22 0.01 -7.37
CA LEU A 70 7.48 1.41 -7.00
C LEU A 70 8.84 1.87 -7.51
N LEU A 71 9.86 1.05 -7.38
CA LEU A 71 11.21 1.35 -7.87
C LEU A 71 11.28 1.44 -9.40
N ALA A 72 10.42 0.72 -10.10
CA ALA A 72 10.38 0.71 -11.55
C ALA A 72 9.67 1.92 -12.18
N GLN A 73 9.08 2.83 -11.39
CA GLN A 73 8.42 4.01 -11.93
C GLN A 73 9.46 4.98 -12.53
N PRO A 74 9.36 5.30 -13.84
CA PRO A 74 10.37 6.09 -14.52
C PRO A 74 10.22 7.61 -14.34
N SER A 75 9.09 8.04 -13.77
CA SER A 75 8.74 9.45 -13.59
C SER A 75 7.73 9.59 -12.46
N ASP A 76 7.50 10.84 -12.04
CA ASP A 76 6.48 11.16 -11.05
C ASP A 76 5.11 10.62 -11.45
N CYS A 77 4.47 9.93 -10.53
CA CYS A 77 3.15 9.35 -10.74
C CYS A 77 2.34 9.35 -9.44
N ILE A 78 1.03 9.24 -9.57
CA ILE A 78 0.13 9.03 -8.43
C ILE A 78 -0.41 7.60 -8.49
N ILE A 79 -0.23 6.87 -7.40
CA ILE A 79 -0.64 5.47 -7.27
C ILE A 79 -1.77 5.39 -6.24
N PHE A 80 -2.93 4.89 -6.67
CA PHE A 80 -4.05 4.60 -5.80
C PHE A 80 -3.94 3.16 -5.29
N SER A 81 -3.72 3.01 -4.01
CA SER A 81 -3.42 1.74 -3.37
C SER A 81 -4.21 1.58 -2.06
N HIS A 82 -3.70 0.82 -1.11
CA HIS A 82 -4.44 0.34 0.04
C HIS A 82 -3.60 0.43 1.32
N PHE A 83 -4.28 0.25 2.46
CA PHE A 83 -3.71 0.42 3.79
C PHE A 83 -2.44 -0.41 4.01
N VAL A 84 -2.50 -1.73 3.75
CA VAL A 84 -1.33 -2.61 3.99
C VAL A 84 -0.24 -2.35 2.96
N ALA A 85 -0.61 -2.10 1.71
CA ALA A 85 0.35 -1.79 0.65
C ALA A 85 1.13 -0.49 0.94
N ILE A 86 0.47 0.55 1.45
CA ILE A 86 1.13 1.80 1.85
C ILE A 86 2.10 1.55 3.02
N ASN A 87 1.68 0.81 4.05
CA ASN A 87 2.55 0.45 5.17
C ASN A 87 3.74 -0.42 4.72
N ALA A 88 3.53 -1.35 3.78
CA ALA A 88 4.60 -2.17 3.21
C ALA A 88 5.65 -1.32 2.49
N ALA A 89 5.21 -0.34 1.71
CA ALA A 89 6.09 0.59 1.00
C ALA A 89 6.89 1.47 1.97
N VAL A 90 6.23 2.05 2.98
CA VAL A 90 6.87 2.85 4.03
C VAL A 90 7.87 2.01 4.83
N GLY A 91 7.49 0.78 5.20
CA GLY A 91 8.38 -0.14 5.91
C GLY A 91 9.63 -0.50 5.11
N ALA A 92 9.49 -0.72 3.80
CA ALA A 92 10.63 -0.95 2.92
C ALA A 92 11.54 0.28 2.84
N ALA A 93 10.96 1.48 2.74
CA ALA A 93 11.70 2.73 2.67
C ALA A 93 12.46 3.08 3.97
N THR A 94 11.93 2.66 5.12
CA THR A 94 12.49 2.98 6.45
C THR A 94 13.22 1.79 7.10
N GLN A 95 13.30 0.64 6.43
CA GLN A 95 13.83 -0.62 6.97
C GLN A 95 13.11 -1.08 8.25
N ASP A 96 11.81 -0.80 8.32
CA ASP A 96 10.94 -1.19 9.42
C ASP A 96 10.16 -2.45 9.03
N ASP A 97 10.32 -3.52 9.81
CA ASP A 97 9.68 -4.82 9.53
C ASP A 97 8.27 -4.95 10.09
N ARG A 98 7.76 -3.94 10.81
CA ARG A 98 6.38 -3.96 11.31
C ARG A 98 5.37 -3.93 10.16
N MET A 99 4.31 -4.72 10.31
CA MET A 99 3.20 -4.72 9.36
C MET A 99 2.43 -3.39 9.35
N ARG A 100 2.29 -2.75 10.51
CA ARG A 100 1.64 -1.45 10.66
C ARG A 100 2.62 -0.45 11.27
N ILE A 101 2.99 0.54 10.50
CA ILE A 101 3.86 1.65 10.92
C ILE A 101 3.01 2.85 11.33
N PHE A 102 1.97 3.14 10.55
CA PHE A 102 1.02 4.22 10.82
C PHE A 102 -0.37 3.85 10.28
N ALA A 103 -1.35 4.69 10.53
CA ALA A 103 -2.72 4.50 10.07
C ALA A 103 -3.09 5.58 9.04
N PRO A 104 -2.72 5.41 7.75
CA PRO A 104 -3.10 6.39 6.72
C PRO A 104 -4.62 6.52 6.64
N ASP A 105 -5.10 7.76 6.65
CA ASP A 105 -6.51 8.05 6.47
C ASP A 105 -6.93 7.84 5.00
N ASN A 106 -8.22 7.70 4.78
CA ASN A 106 -8.78 7.59 3.44
C ASN A 106 -8.41 8.81 2.59
N CYS A 107 -7.98 8.58 1.36
CA CYS A 107 -7.53 9.63 0.44
C CYS A 107 -6.35 10.47 0.94
N SER A 108 -5.65 10.06 2.00
CA SER A 108 -4.38 10.67 2.39
C SER A 108 -3.28 10.38 1.36
N VAL A 109 -2.31 11.25 1.26
CA VAL A 109 -1.20 11.15 0.30
C VAL A 109 0.10 10.90 1.05
N THR A 110 0.73 9.76 0.80
CA THR A 110 2.08 9.43 1.26
C THR A 110 3.03 9.60 0.08
N THR A 111 4.08 10.39 0.26
CA THR A 111 5.06 10.68 -0.79
C THR A 111 6.33 9.89 -0.56
N LEU A 112 6.74 9.14 -1.58
CA LEU A 112 7.97 8.36 -1.61
C LEU A 112 8.84 8.84 -2.77
N ASP A 113 10.14 8.83 -2.57
CA ASP A 113 11.14 8.98 -3.63
C ASP A 113 11.76 7.61 -3.95
N ASN A 114 12.04 7.35 -5.23
CA ASN A 114 12.66 6.11 -5.71
C ASN A 114 14.04 6.35 -6.35
N GLY A 115 14.67 7.47 -6.03
CA GLY A 115 16.00 7.81 -6.52
C GLY A 115 17.08 6.83 -6.07
N ASP A 116 18.11 6.68 -6.88
CA ASP A 116 19.28 5.82 -6.60
C ASP A 116 18.94 4.34 -6.34
N GLY A 117 17.80 3.86 -6.87
CA GLY A 117 17.36 2.46 -6.71
C GLY A 117 16.89 2.11 -5.29
N LYS A 118 16.52 3.10 -4.50
CA LYS A 118 16.01 2.94 -3.13
C LYS A 118 14.74 3.74 -2.93
N LEU A 119 13.84 3.21 -2.10
CA LEU A 119 12.70 3.99 -1.62
C LEU A 119 13.13 4.81 -0.39
N SER A 120 12.70 6.05 -0.35
CA SER A 120 12.75 6.90 0.84
C SER A 120 11.42 7.61 1.05
N VAL A 121 11.08 7.89 2.31
CA VAL A 121 9.85 8.61 2.66
C VAL A 121 10.12 10.10 2.66
N GLU A 122 9.41 10.85 1.82
CA GLU A 122 9.45 12.31 1.85
C GLU A 122 8.38 12.88 2.78
N ALA A 123 7.17 12.32 2.76
CA ALA A 123 6.08 12.73 3.63
C ALA A 123 5.10 11.58 3.87
N LEU A 124 4.68 11.40 5.12
CA LEU A 124 3.58 10.51 5.46
C LEU A 124 2.23 11.22 5.25
N GLY A 125 1.25 10.46 4.81
CA GLY A 125 -0.13 10.92 4.71
C GLY A 125 -0.72 11.24 6.10
N VAL A 126 -1.81 12.00 6.10
CA VAL A 126 -2.57 12.28 7.32
C VAL A 126 -3.01 10.98 7.97
N THR A 127 -2.82 10.91 9.28
CA THR A 127 -3.21 9.74 10.07
C THR A 127 -4.69 9.83 10.44
N ALA A 128 -5.40 8.71 10.31
CA ALA A 128 -6.77 8.60 10.79
C ALA A 128 -6.81 8.84 12.30
N GLU A 129 -7.51 9.89 12.74
CA GLU A 129 -7.81 10.10 14.13
C GLU A 129 -8.95 9.16 14.53
N THR A 130 -8.63 8.11 15.25
CA THR A 130 -9.65 7.24 15.83
C THR A 130 -10.21 7.96 17.07
N HIS A 131 -11.26 8.75 16.91
CA HIS A 131 -12.09 9.16 18.03
C HIS A 131 -12.81 7.92 18.56
N ILE A 132 -12.26 7.31 19.59
CA ILE A 132 -12.98 6.33 20.39
C ILE A 132 -13.96 7.15 21.27
N ASN A 133 -15.21 7.18 20.83
CA ASN A 133 -16.32 7.64 21.68
C ASN A 133 -16.73 6.53 22.63
#